data_24eb03cce2fb15fb7e145b7af736157c
#
_entry.id   24eb03cce2fb15fb7e145b7af736157c
#
_cell.length_a   1.000
_cell.length_b   1.000
_cell.length_c   1.000
_cell.angle_alpha   90.00
_cell.angle_beta   90.00
_cell.angle_gamma   90.00
#
_symmetry.space_group_name_H-M   'P 1'
#
loop_
_entity.id
_entity.type
_entity.pdbx_description
1 polymer ?
#
loop_
_entity_poly.entity_id
_entity_poly.type
_entity_poly.pdbx_seq_one_letter_code
_entity_poly.pdbx_strand_id
1 'polypeptide(L)'
;MRIVETAEPPDRWDENLVRTGKEGSFLQTAFWGGLIALLDRAKPIYLQAWEGTECLASLLVLHKIPFDRARGQRIRGLRHVLAGKSNGWLDFSGGPVFHVPESAENILPLFLSWLDDYMKKKGVGFAETGGFATTSRFVHDPRMAEIFGSFGYRKDSWGTYLVDLTGDEEEVWRRLEPASRKAVKKAQRENMTIERIISFDEFLSRFYEPYMSTLDQKIKKLARDVLEKSWNYPHSSSYYRYYAAMGPDRRVLGVLGMYVFAGVATEVMSGLMTEAFQKKLPAQDLLHWEMFLDAKRLGCDTFDLAGVNPNPATTKEQGIRRFKEKWGGQYLEYDRYRKGGQGRVFTVLAPLVSLKRKLKRRN
;
A
#
# COMPACT_ATOMS: atom_id res chain seq x y z
N MET A 1 -26.58 -17.77 -4.96
CA MET A 1 -25.70 -16.59 -4.86
C MET A 1 -25.66 -15.81 -6.17
N ARG A 2 -25.55 -14.47 -6.13
CA ARG A 2 -25.42 -13.59 -7.31
C ARG A 2 -24.36 -12.51 -7.06
N ILE A 3 -23.66 -12.07 -8.12
CA ILE A 3 -22.78 -10.90 -8.07
C ILE A 3 -23.56 -9.68 -8.55
N VAL A 4 -23.51 -8.60 -7.77
CA VAL A 4 -24.07 -7.29 -8.12
C VAL A 4 -22.89 -6.35 -8.38
N GLU A 5 -22.89 -5.70 -9.54
CA GLU A 5 -21.88 -4.72 -9.98
C GLU A 5 -22.48 -3.32 -9.91
N THR A 6 -21.75 -2.34 -9.31
CA THR A 6 -22.10 -0.93 -9.34
C THR A 6 -20.89 -0.08 -9.69
N ALA A 7 -21.11 1.07 -10.31
CA ALA A 7 -20.05 2.04 -10.64
C ALA A 7 -19.76 2.97 -9.46
N GLU A 8 -20.75 3.18 -8.60
CA GLU A 8 -20.66 3.99 -7.37
C GLU A 8 -20.68 3.05 -6.17
N PRO A 9 -20.07 3.45 -5.04
CA PRO A 9 -20.10 2.64 -3.84
C PRO A 9 -21.55 2.48 -3.36
N PRO A 10 -21.99 1.23 -3.09
CA PRO A 10 -23.28 0.99 -2.44
C PRO A 10 -23.37 1.70 -1.09
N ASP A 11 -24.59 1.97 -0.64
CA ASP A 11 -24.83 2.54 0.67
C ASP A 11 -24.13 1.72 1.77
N ARG A 12 -23.53 2.42 2.73
CA ARG A 12 -22.82 1.82 3.86
C ARG A 12 -21.66 0.89 3.45
N TRP A 13 -21.05 1.11 2.27
CA TRP A 13 -19.95 0.28 1.77
C TRP A 13 -18.82 0.14 2.80
N ASP A 14 -18.27 1.27 3.28
CA ASP A 14 -17.12 1.27 4.20
C ASP A 14 -17.48 0.72 5.59
N GLU A 15 -18.74 0.91 6.06
CA GLU A 15 -19.23 0.30 7.29
C GLU A 15 -19.28 -1.23 7.18
N ASN A 16 -19.72 -1.74 6.04
CA ASN A 16 -19.80 -3.18 5.80
C ASN A 16 -18.41 -3.83 5.74
N LEU A 17 -17.36 -3.12 5.30
CA LEU A 17 -15.98 -3.65 5.28
C LEU A 17 -15.46 -3.98 6.69
N VAL A 18 -15.95 -3.33 7.73
CA VAL A 18 -15.52 -3.53 9.12
C VAL A 18 -16.53 -4.29 9.97
N ARG A 19 -17.61 -4.78 9.36
CA ARG A 19 -18.72 -5.43 10.07
C ARG A 19 -18.30 -6.68 10.85
N THR A 20 -17.31 -7.40 10.37
CA THR A 20 -16.77 -8.61 11.00
C THR A 20 -15.52 -8.34 11.85
N GLY A 21 -15.24 -7.08 12.19
CA GLY A 21 -14.07 -6.66 12.97
C GLY A 21 -12.99 -6.04 12.09
N LYS A 22 -11.71 -6.36 12.35
CA LYS A 22 -10.55 -5.78 11.65
C LYS A 22 -10.28 -6.36 10.23
N GLU A 23 -11.24 -7.02 9.64
CA GLU A 23 -11.04 -7.73 8.37
C GLU A 23 -11.16 -6.85 7.12
N GLY A 24 -11.59 -5.60 7.30
CA GLY A 24 -11.64 -4.63 6.23
C GLY A 24 -10.26 -4.10 5.84
N SER A 25 -10.03 -3.93 4.56
CA SER A 25 -8.81 -3.29 4.06
C SER A 25 -9.09 -1.84 3.65
N PHE A 26 -8.21 -0.92 4.04
CA PHE A 26 -8.25 0.46 3.55
C PHE A 26 -8.29 0.53 2.02
N LEU A 27 -7.59 -0.39 1.33
CA LEU A 27 -7.54 -0.46 -0.13
C LEU A 27 -8.87 -0.90 -0.77
N GLN A 28 -9.84 -1.30 0.05
CA GLN A 28 -11.19 -1.66 -0.39
C GLN A 28 -12.25 -0.59 -0.07
N THR A 29 -11.84 0.52 0.56
CA THR A 29 -12.77 1.61 0.91
C THR A 29 -13.27 2.38 -0.32
N ALA A 30 -14.45 2.95 -0.21
CA ALA A 30 -14.99 3.89 -1.19
C ALA A 30 -14.07 5.12 -1.34
N PHE A 31 -13.51 5.58 -0.23
CA PHE A 31 -12.50 6.64 -0.21
C PHE A 31 -11.30 6.29 -1.12
N TRP A 32 -10.72 5.11 -0.96
CA TRP A 32 -9.58 4.67 -1.80
C TRP A 32 -9.96 4.58 -3.27
N GLY A 33 -11.12 4.01 -3.56
CA GLY A 33 -11.65 3.92 -4.92
C GLY A 33 -11.72 5.28 -5.61
N GLY A 34 -12.32 6.25 -4.95
CA GLY A 34 -12.47 7.61 -5.47
C GLY A 34 -11.14 8.38 -5.54
N LEU A 35 -10.26 8.23 -4.54
CA LEU A 35 -8.94 8.85 -4.56
C LEU A 35 -8.08 8.34 -5.74
N ILE A 36 -8.07 7.03 -6.00
CA ILE A 36 -7.32 6.47 -7.12
C ILE A 36 -7.98 6.78 -8.47
N ALA A 37 -9.30 6.93 -8.52
CA ALA A 37 -9.97 7.46 -9.70
C ALA A 37 -9.49 8.88 -10.02
N LEU A 38 -9.32 9.72 -9.01
CA LEU A 38 -8.78 11.07 -9.15
C LEU A 38 -7.30 11.07 -9.57
N LEU A 39 -6.46 10.31 -8.88
CA LEU A 39 -5.00 10.32 -9.08
C LEU A 39 -4.55 9.60 -10.35
N ASP A 40 -5.14 8.45 -10.65
CA ASP A 40 -4.74 7.54 -11.72
C ASP A 40 -5.75 7.48 -12.86
N ARG A 41 -6.87 8.21 -12.77
CA ARG A 41 -8.01 8.06 -13.67
C ARG A 41 -8.44 6.59 -13.80
N ALA A 42 -8.28 5.83 -12.72
CA ALA A 42 -8.81 4.48 -12.63
C ALA A 42 -10.33 4.51 -12.64
N LYS A 43 -10.94 3.43 -13.09
CA LYS A 43 -12.38 3.23 -12.96
C LYS A 43 -12.61 2.29 -11.79
N PRO A 44 -13.17 2.76 -10.66
CA PRO A 44 -13.60 1.88 -9.58
C PRO A 44 -14.83 1.07 -10.03
N ILE A 45 -14.90 -0.16 -9.58
CA ILE A 45 -16.00 -1.10 -9.81
C ILE A 45 -16.24 -1.79 -8.48
N TYR A 46 -17.44 -1.67 -7.97
CA TYR A 46 -17.84 -2.24 -6.68
C TYR A 46 -18.66 -3.50 -6.94
N LEU A 47 -18.20 -4.62 -6.40
CA LEU A 47 -18.85 -5.91 -6.52
C LEU A 47 -19.33 -6.38 -5.15
N GLN A 48 -20.52 -6.92 -5.09
CA GLN A 48 -21.06 -7.56 -3.89
C GLN A 48 -21.60 -8.94 -4.24
N ALA A 49 -21.29 -9.93 -3.40
CA ALA A 49 -21.87 -11.26 -3.47
C ALA A 49 -23.07 -11.36 -2.52
N TRP A 50 -24.23 -11.70 -3.04
CA TRP A 50 -25.49 -11.76 -2.30
C TRP A 50 -26.09 -13.16 -2.31
N GLU A 51 -26.67 -13.56 -1.18
CA GLU A 51 -27.57 -14.70 -1.06
C GLU A 51 -28.88 -14.23 -0.43
N GLY A 52 -29.98 -14.34 -1.19
CA GLY A 52 -31.21 -13.68 -0.78
C GLY A 52 -31.05 -12.18 -0.57
N THR A 53 -31.25 -11.73 0.67
CA THR A 53 -31.10 -10.33 1.11
C THR A 53 -29.78 -10.05 1.84
N GLU A 54 -28.93 -11.06 2.04
CA GLU A 54 -27.68 -10.93 2.78
C GLU A 54 -26.49 -10.69 1.83
N CYS A 55 -25.68 -9.65 2.13
CA CYS A 55 -24.40 -9.42 1.48
C CYS A 55 -23.34 -10.24 2.19
N LEU A 56 -22.76 -11.21 1.49
CA LEU A 56 -21.79 -12.14 2.04
C LEU A 56 -20.35 -11.71 1.84
N ALA A 57 -20.07 -10.92 0.80
CA ALA A 57 -18.74 -10.40 0.54
C ALA A 57 -18.78 -9.16 -0.35
N SER A 58 -17.72 -8.35 -0.27
CA SER A 58 -17.51 -7.15 -1.06
C SER A 58 -16.12 -7.15 -1.73
N LEU A 59 -16.02 -6.57 -2.93
CA LEU A 59 -14.77 -6.44 -3.67
C LEU A 59 -14.74 -5.16 -4.47
N LEU A 60 -13.83 -4.25 -4.13
CA LEU A 60 -13.48 -3.11 -4.97
C LEU A 60 -12.43 -3.54 -6.00
N VAL A 61 -12.73 -3.34 -7.26
CA VAL A 61 -11.82 -3.56 -8.38
C VAL A 61 -11.50 -2.23 -9.03
N LEU A 62 -10.24 -1.89 -9.15
CA LEU A 62 -9.76 -0.69 -9.85
C LEU A 62 -9.32 -1.09 -11.25
N HIS A 63 -10.07 -0.70 -12.28
CA HIS A 63 -9.60 -0.83 -13.65
C HIS A 63 -8.67 0.34 -13.96
N LYS A 64 -7.37 0.08 -13.90
CA LYS A 64 -6.29 1.05 -14.13
C LYS A 64 -5.88 1.03 -15.59
N ILE A 65 -5.83 2.21 -16.20
CA ILE A 65 -5.34 2.41 -17.57
C ILE A 65 -4.01 3.14 -17.47
N PRO A 66 -2.96 2.75 -18.24
CA PRO A 66 -1.70 3.45 -18.23
C PRO A 66 -1.87 4.94 -18.49
N PHE A 67 -1.38 5.74 -17.55
CA PHE A 67 -1.57 7.18 -17.55
C PHE A 67 -0.29 7.88 -17.08
N ASP A 68 0.16 8.90 -17.82
CA ASP A 68 1.27 9.74 -17.38
C ASP A 68 0.72 10.85 -16.45
N ARG A 69 0.84 10.66 -15.16
CA ARG A 69 0.39 11.60 -14.12
C ARG A 69 1.01 12.98 -14.29
N ALA A 70 2.28 13.04 -14.73
CA ALA A 70 2.99 14.31 -14.89
C ALA A 70 2.51 15.13 -16.10
N ARG A 71 1.96 14.46 -17.12
CA ARG A 71 1.50 15.09 -18.37
C ARG A 71 -0.02 15.17 -18.50
N GLY A 72 -0.75 14.55 -17.56
CA GLY A 72 -2.19 14.47 -17.65
C GLY A 72 -2.71 13.69 -18.87
N GLN A 73 -1.89 12.81 -19.47
CA GLN A 73 -2.19 12.12 -20.72
C GLN A 73 -2.08 10.60 -20.60
N ARG A 74 -2.91 9.87 -21.34
CA ARG A 74 -2.75 8.42 -21.49
C ARG A 74 -1.43 8.10 -22.17
N ILE A 75 -0.65 7.18 -21.60
CA ILE A 75 0.58 6.72 -22.23
C ILE A 75 0.21 5.81 -23.38
N ARG A 76 0.31 6.34 -24.61
CA ARG A 76 0.31 5.54 -25.83
C ARG A 76 1.76 5.16 -26.16
N GLY A 77 2.33 4.23 -25.45
CA GLY A 77 3.71 3.83 -25.68
C GLY A 77 3.82 2.51 -26.43
N LEU A 78 4.93 2.33 -27.16
CA LEU A 78 5.27 1.12 -27.94
C LEU A 78 5.14 -0.18 -27.11
N ARG A 79 5.32 -0.09 -25.78
CA ARG A 79 5.13 -1.20 -24.83
C ARG A 79 3.68 -1.71 -24.79
N HIS A 80 2.67 -0.85 -25.02
CA HIS A 80 1.26 -1.24 -25.10
C HIS A 80 0.89 -1.79 -26.47
N VAL A 81 1.55 -1.32 -27.53
CA VAL A 81 1.37 -1.83 -28.88
C VAL A 81 1.96 -3.25 -28.99
N LEU A 82 3.13 -3.47 -28.38
CA LEU A 82 3.80 -4.79 -28.36
C LEU A 82 3.14 -5.78 -27.37
N ALA A 83 2.45 -5.31 -26.34
CA ALA A 83 1.70 -6.16 -25.41
C ALA A 83 0.32 -6.58 -25.92
N GLY A 84 -0.02 -6.26 -27.19
CA GLY A 84 -1.25 -6.65 -27.87
C GLY A 84 -2.51 -6.22 -27.11
N LYS A 85 -3.12 -5.12 -27.52
CA LYS A 85 -4.50 -4.66 -27.16
C LYS A 85 -4.88 -4.66 -25.67
N SER A 86 -3.93 -4.60 -24.74
CA SER A 86 -4.27 -4.53 -23.30
C SER A 86 -4.83 -3.16 -22.95
N ASN A 87 -6.10 -3.11 -22.56
CA ASN A 87 -6.76 -1.91 -22.04
C ASN A 87 -6.44 -1.63 -20.55
N GLY A 88 -5.23 -1.96 -20.10
CA GLY A 88 -4.79 -1.74 -18.73
C GLY A 88 -4.81 -3.02 -17.87
N TRP A 89 -5.05 -2.85 -16.58
CA TRP A 89 -5.09 -3.96 -15.63
C TRP A 89 -6.14 -3.75 -14.55
N LEU A 90 -6.52 -4.84 -13.88
CA LEU A 90 -7.37 -4.83 -12.71
C LEU A 90 -6.50 -4.94 -11.46
N ASP A 91 -6.71 -4.04 -10.52
CA ASP A 91 -6.12 -4.08 -9.19
C ASP A 91 -7.25 -4.22 -8.18
N PHE A 92 -7.24 -5.32 -7.42
CA PHE A 92 -8.19 -5.55 -6.34
C PHE A 92 -7.47 -5.84 -5.02
N SER A 93 -6.39 -5.10 -4.80
CA SER A 93 -5.56 -5.20 -3.59
C SER A 93 -6.38 -5.05 -2.31
N GLY A 94 -6.04 -5.86 -1.31
CA GLY A 94 -6.75 -5.88 -0.03
C GLY A 94 -8.12 -6.54 -0.04
N GLY A 95 -8.54 -7.10 -1.18
CA GLY A 95 -9.82 -7.81 -1.31
C GLY A 95 -9.68 -9.21 -1.90
N PRO A 96 -10.79 -9.99 -1.96
CA PRO A 96 -12.13 -9.66 -1.44
C PRO A 96 -12.22 -9.59 0.10
N VAL A 97 -13.23 -8.86 0.61
CA VAL A 97 -13.61 -8.85 2.02
C VAL A 97 -14.84 -9.73 2.21
N PHE A 98 -14.71 -10.80 2.99
CA PHE A 98 -15.78 -11.75 3.25
C PHE A 98 -16.47 -11.38 4.57
N HIS A 99 -17.76 -11.00 4.49
CA HIS A 99 -18.58 -10.66 5.66
C HIS A 99 -19.04 -11.91 6.42
N VAL A 100 -19.06 -13.06 5.71
CA VAL A 100 -19.30 -14.39 6.25
C VAL A 100 -18.11 -15.26 5.86
N PRO A 101 -17.09 -15.39 6.73
CA PRO A 101 -15.83 -16.07 6.42
C PRO A 101 -15.99 -17.50 5.89
N GLU A 102 -16.97 -18.23 6.41
CA GLU A 102 -17.24 -19.62 6.04
C GLU A 102 -17.70 -19.77 4.57
N SER A 103 -18.21 -18.70 3.98
CA SER A 103 -18.66 -18.67 2.59
C SER A 103 -17.56 -18.37 1.57
N ALA A 104 -16.34 -18.05 2.03
CA ALA A 104 -15.23 -17.57 1.19
C ALA A 104 -14.89 -18.52 0.04
N GLU A 105 -14.84 -19.84 0.29
CA GLU A 105 -14.53 -20.87 -0.71
C GLU A 105 -15.55 -20.91 -1.84
N ASN A 106 -16.82 -20.63 -1.53
CA ASN A 106 -17.91 -20.62 -2.51
C ASN A 106 -18.01 -19.29 -3.26
N ILE A 107 -17.61 -18.19 -2.62
CA ILE A 107 -17.75 -16.84 -3.19
C ILE A 107 -16.54 -16.45 -4.02
N LEU A 108 -15.32 -16.81 -3.61
CA LEU A 108 -14.10 -16.43 -4.35
C LEU A 108 -14.17 -16.85 -5.82
N PRO A 109 -14.59 -18.09 -6.19
CA PRO A 109 -14.74 -18.48 -7.59
C PRO A 109 -15.69 -17.56 -8.38
N LEU A 110 -16.75 -17.05 -7.77
CA LEU A 110 -17.70 -16.15 -8.43
C LEU A 110 -17.04 -14.80 -8.78
N PHE A 111 -16.26 -14.23 -7.85
CA PHE A 111 -15.51 -13.01 -8.13
C PHE A 111 -14.44 -13.25 -9.20
N LEU A 112 -13.70 -14.35 -9.14
CA LEU A 112 -12.66 -14.66 -10.12
C LEU A 112 -13.26 -14.92 -11.52
N SER A 113 -14.42 -15.57 -11.63
CA SER A 113 -15.16 -15.72 -12.87
C SER A 113 -15.58 -14.36 -13.44
N TRP A 114 -16.12 -13.47 -12.59
CA TRP A 114 -16.48 -12.12 -13.02
C TRP A 114 -15.25 -11.34 -13.53
N LEU A 115 -14.11 -11.44 -12.84
CA LEU A 115 -12.86 -10.80 -13.27
C LEU A 115 -12.40 -11.32 -14.63
N ASP A 116 -12.47 -12.62 -14.88
CA ASP A 116 -12.10 -13.25 -16.15
C ASP A 116 -13.00 -12.77 -17.30
N ASP A 117 -14.30 -12.74 -17.09
CA ASP A 117 -15.27 -12.26 -18.08
C ASP A 117 -15.06 -10.78 -18.37
N TYR A 118 -14.83 -9.98 -17.33
CA TYR A 118 -14.53 -8.55 -17.50
C TYR A 118 -13.22 -8.33 -18.27
N MET A 119 -12.16 -9.06 -17.92
CA MET A 119 -10.87 -8.99 -18.62
C MET A 119 -11.04 -9.32 -20.11
N LYS A 120 -11.74 -10.40 -20.42
CA LYS A 120 -12.03 -10.82 -21.81
C LYS A 120 -12.86 -9.78 -22.55
N LYS A 121 -13.97 -9.31 -21.97
CA LYS A 121 -14.89 -8.31 -22.55
C LYS A 121 -14.22 -6.97 -22.80
N LYS A 122 -13.34 -6.53 -21.89
CA LYS A 122 -12.67 -5.20 -21.98
C LYS A 122 -11.28 -5.25 -22.59
N GLY A 123 -10.75 -6.42 -22.91
CA GLY A 123 -9.38 -6.57 -23.42
C GLY A 123 -8.32 -6.18 -22.42
N VAL A 124 -8.54 -6.48 -21.12
CA VAL A 124 -7.60 -6.18 -20.03
C VAL A 124 -6.49 -7.20 -20.00
N GLY A 125 -5.23 -6.75 -19.85
CA GLY A 125 -4.05 -7.62 -19.99
C GLY A 125 -3.73 -8.47 -18.79
N PHE A 126 -3.97 -7.98 -17.58
CA PHE A 126 -3.73 -8.74 -16.37
C PHE A 126 -4.58 -8.27 -15.18
N ALA A 127 -4.65 -9.10 -14.15
CA ALA A 127 -5.28 -8.79 -12.87
C ALA A 127 -4.32 -9.13 -11.73
N GLU A 128 -4.34 -8.32 -10.70
CA GLU A 128 -3.53 -8.55 -9.49
C GLU A 128 -4.32 -8.22 -8.24
N THR A 129 -4.07 -9.02 -7.20
CA THR A 129 -4.40 -8.67 -5.83
C THR A 129 -3.14 -8.70 -5.00
N GLY A 130 -3.12 -7.96 -3.96
CA GLY A 130 -2.01 -7.83 -3.03
C GLY A 130 -2.19 -6.52 -2.29
N GLY A 131 -1.38 -6.27 -1.30
CA GLY A 131 -1.50 -5.09 -0.51
C GLY A 131 -0.99 -5.36 0.89
N PHE A 132 -1.25 -4.46 1.80
CA PHE A 132 -0.84 -4.61 3.18
C PHE A 132 -1.73 -5.65 3.87
N ALA A 133 -1.09 -6.55 4.57
CA ALA A 133 -1.67 -7.81 5.01
C ALA A 133 -2.56 -7.73 6.26
N THR A 134 -2.69 -6.56 6.84
CA THR A 134 -3.19 -6.39 8.20
C THR A 134 -4.63 -6.82 8.44
N THR A 135 -5.36 -7.19 7.39
CA THR A 135 -6.81 -7.13 7.47
C THR A 135 -7.56 -8.30 6.85
N SER A 136 -6.88 -9.36 6.37
CA SER A 136 -7.57 -10.52 5.84
C SER A 136 -7.12 -11.82 6.49
N ARG A 137 -8.03 -12.55 7.12
CA ARG A 137 -7.80 -13.90 7.65
C ARG A 137 -7.34 -14.88 6.57
N PHE A 138 -7.64 -14.58 5.30
CA PHE A 138 -7.40 -15.47 4.16
C PHE A 138 -6.04 -15.23 3.49
N VAL A 139 -5.22 -14.31 3.99
CA VAL A 139 -3.91 -14.01 3.42
C VAL A 139 -2.99 -15.25 3.32
N HIS A 140 -3.20 -16.22 4.22
CA HIS A 140 -2.41 -17.46 4.28
C HIS A 140 -3.25 -18.75 4.23
N ASP A 141 -4.50 -18.69 3.79
CA ASP A 141 -5.31 -19.89 3.66
C ASP A 141 -4.90 -20.68 2.41
N PRO A 142 -4.38 -21.94 2.55
CA PRO A 142 -3.97 -22.76 1.41
C PRO A 142 -5.12 -23.01 0.42
N ARG A 143 -6.36 -23.08 0.89
CA ARG A 143 -7.54 -23.30 0.05
C ARG A 143 -7.78 -22.12 -0.88
N MET A 144 -7.56 -20.89 -0.41
CA MET A 144 -7.60 -19.71 -1.26
C MET A 144 -6.52 -19.76 -2.34
N ALA A 145 -5.31 -20.20 -2.00
CA ALA A 145 -4.24 -20.37 -2.97
C ALA A 145 -4.58 -21.40 -4.07
N GLU A 146 -5.23 -22.50 -3.72
CA GLU A 146 -5.71 -23.50 -4.68
C GLU A 146 -6.77 -22.93 -5.61
N ILE A 147 -7.75 -22.17 -5.07
CA ILE A 147 -8.79 -21.52 -5.86
C ILE A 147 -8.16 -20.50 -6.83
N PHE A 148 -7.29 -19.60 -6.36
CA PHE A 148 -6.58 -18.68 -7.25
C PHE A 148 -5.79 -19.43 -8.33
N GLY A 149 -5.09 -20.52 -7.96
CA GLY A 149 -4.35 -21.38 -8.87
C GLY A 149 -5.21 -21.99 -9.96
N SER A 150 -6.41 -22.49 -9.62
CA SER A 150 -7.36 -23.08 -10.59
C SER A 150 -7.86 -22.06 -11.63
N PHE A 151 -7.92 -20.78 -11.25
CA PHE A 151 -8.20 -19.66 -12.17
C PHE A 151 -6.97 -19.13 -12.90
N GLY A 152 -5.79 -19.77 -12.78
CA GLY A 152 -4.56 -19.41 -13.49
C GLY A 152 -3.81 -18.23 -12.89
N TYR A 153 -4.08 -17.86 -11.67
CA TYR A 153 -3.27 -16.89 -10.94
C TYR A 153 -1.97 -17.54 -10.45
N ARG A 154 -0.91 -16.75 -10.48
CA ARG A 154 0.38 -17.12 -9.90
C ARG A 154 0.55 -16.45 -8.57
N LYS A 155 0.96 -17.21 -7.59
CA LYS A 155 1.27 -16.73 -6.24
C LYS A 155 2.65 -16.11 -6.20
N ASP A 156 2.79 -15.01 -5.45
CA ASP A 156 4.02 -14.37 -5.02
C ASP A 156 3.85 -13.97 -3.55
N SER A 157 4.90 -14.03 -2.74
CA SER A 157 4.82 -13.71 -1.31
C SER A 157 5.50 -12.39 -1.00
N TRP A 158 4.96 -11.69 -0.02
CA TRP A 158 5.52 -10.47 0.55
C TRP A 158 5.39 -10.49 2.05
N GLY A 159 6.11 -9.67 2.78
CA GLY A 159 6.06 -9.65 4.24
C GLY A 159 5.80 -8.27 4.81
N THR A 160 5.42 -8.21 6.07
CA THR A 160 5.35 -7.00 6.88
C THR A 160 5.68 -7.30 8.33
N TYR A 161 5.84 -6.25 9.15
CA TYR A 161 5.92 -6.33 10.60
C TYR A 161 4.76 -5.58 11.23
N LEU A 162 4.02 -6.25 12.11
CA LEU A 162 2.89 -5.71 12.85
C LEU A 162 3.33 -5.40 14.27
N VAL A 163 3.34 -4.12 14.63
CA VAL A 163 3.65 -3.67 16.00
C VAL A 163 2.36 -3.63 16.80
N ASP A 164 2.35 -4.32 17.93
CA ASP A 164 1.24 -4.30 18.88
C ASP A 164 1.25 -2.98 19.66
N LEU A 165 0.18 -2.20 19.54
CA LEU A 165 -0.04 -0.94 20.24
C LEU A 165 -1.02 -1.06 21.43
N THR A 166 -1.45 -2.27 21.80
CA THR A 166 -2.32 -2.48 22.97
C THR A 166 -1.61 -2.11 24.28
N GLY A 167 -2.38 -1.92 25.35
CA GLY A 167 -1.86 -1.49 26.63
C GLY A 167 -1.57 0.02 26.72
N ASP A 168 -0.79 0.47 27.67
CA ASP A 168 -0.39 1.87 27.81
C ASP A 168 0.89 2.21 27.01
N GLU A 169 1.31 3.48 27.00
CA GLU A 169 2.50 3.93 26.26
C GLU A 169 3.79 3.29 26.79
N GLU A 170 3.86 3.02 28.10
CA GLU A 170 5.03 2.41 28.71
C GLU A 170 5.14 0.93 28.35
N GLU A 171 4.01 0.23 28.21
CA GLU A 171 3.96 -1.14 27.74
C GLU A 171 4.41 -1.24 26.28
N VAL A 172 3.93 -0.35 25.40
CA VAL A 172 4.41 -0.29 24.01
C VAL A 172 5.91 0.01 23.98
N TRP A 173 6.38 0.98 24.80
CA TRP A 173 7.81 1.31 24.88
C TRP A 173 8.67 0.11 25.32
N ARG A 174 8.21 -0.67 26.29
CA ARG A 174 8.94 -1.86 26.79
C ARG A 174 9.07 -2.96 25.74
N ARG A 175 8.08 -3.11 24.83
CA ARG A 175 8.12 -4.09 23.72
C ARG A 175 9.14 -3.75 22.66
N LEU A 176 9.52 -2.48 22.50
CA LEU A 176 10.55 -2.09 21.54
C LEU A 176 11.90 -2.72 21.89
N GLU A 177 12.69 -3.05 20.87
CA GLU A 177 14.06 -3.48 21.11
C GLU A 177 14.89 -2.39 21.79
N PRO A 178 15.89 -2.77 22.62
CA PRO A 178 16.77 -1.80 23.28
C PRO A 178 17.44 -0.82 22.34
N ALA A 179 17.77 -1.26 21.11
CA ALA A 179 18.38 -0.42 20.09
C ALA A 179 17.44 0.71 19.65
N SER A 180 16.14 0.42 19.45
CA SER A 180 15.13 1.41 19.07
C SER A 180 14.93 2.44 20.18
N ARG A 181 14.77 1.97 21.44
CA ARG A 181 14.66 2.88 22.60
C ARG A 181 15.88 3.80 22.75
N LYS A 182 17.09 3.27 22.54
CA LYS A 182 18.33 4.06 22.57
C LYS A 182 18.36 5.10 21.47
N ALA A 183 17.91 4.74 20.24
CA ALA A 183 17.86 5.64 19.09
C ALA A 183 16.86 6.79 19.32
N VAL A 184 15.64 6.50 19.79
CA VAL A 184 14.64 7.53 20.13
C VAL A 184 15.17 8.47 21.20
N LYS A 185 15.73 7.96 22.31
CA LYS A 185 16.34 8.80 23.36
C LYS A 185 17.52 9.64 22.84
N LYS A 186 18.28 9.14 21.86
CA LYS A 186 19.34 9.90 21.22
C LYS A 186 18.74 11.06 20.42
N ALA A 187 17.71 10.84 19.59
CA ALA A 187 17.06 11.89 18.82
C ALA A 187 16.51 13.01 19.73
N GLN A 188 15.88 12.64 20.83
CA GLN A 188 15.37 13.60 21.84
C GLN A 188 16.47 14.43 22.47
N ARG A 189 17.61 13.82 22.85
CA ARG A 189 18.78 14.55 23.37
C ARG A 189 19.44 15.48 22.38
N GLU A 190 19.33 15.17 21.07
CA GLU A 190 19.79 16.00 19.98
C GLU A 190 18.78 17.09 19.58
N ASN A 191 17.73 17.30 20.42
CA ASN A 191 16.67 18.29 20.23
C ASN A 191 15.94 18.17 18.88
N MET A 192 15.81 16.94 18.39
CA MET A 192 14.93 16.67 17.25
C MET A 192 13.49 16.74 17.69
N THR A 193 12.61 17.27 16.82
CA THR A 193 11.18 17.36 17.07
C THR A 193 10.41 16.75 15.92
N ILE A 194 9.17 16.30 16.20
CA ILE A 194 8.23 15.83 15.17
C ILE A 194 7.14 16.87 14.99
N GLU A 195 6.97 17.31 13.75
CA GLU A 195 5.88 18.20 13.35
C GLU A 195 4.85 17.43 12.55
N ARG A 196 3.59 17.51 12.96
CA ARG A 196 2.47 17.02 12.17
C ARG A 196 2.14 18.04 11.09
N ILE A 197 2.00 17.58 9.86
CA ILE A 197 1.65 18.40 8.70
C ILE A 197 0.13 18.59 8.67
N ILE A 198 -0.33 19.84 8.72
CA ILE A 198 -1.75 20.18 8.84
C ILE A 198 -2.27 21.08 7.71
N SER A 199 -1.39 21.63 6.88
CA SER A 199 -1.76 22.44 5.73
C SER A 199 -1.16 21.91 4.43
N PHE A 200 -1.76 22.28 3.29
CA PHE A 200 -1.27 21.85 1.97
C PHE A 200 0.13 22.44 1.66
N ASP A 201 0.41 23.67 2.06
CA ASP A 201 1.72 24.28 1.82
C ASP A 201 2.81 23.62 2.67
N GLU A 202 2.51 23.23 3.91
CA GLU A 202 3.41 22.40 4.71
C GLU A 202 3.59 21.00 4.09
N PHE A 203 2.49 20.39 3.60
CA PHE A 203 2.58 19.10 2.90
C PHE A 203 3.53 19.18 1.71
N LEU A 204 3.46 20.23 0.90
CA LEU A 204 4.37 20.40 -0.21
C LEU A 204 5.82 20.62 0.26
N SER A 205 6.04 21.59 1.13
CA SER A 205 7.39 22.07 1.45
C SER A 205 8.13 21.20 2.48
N ARG A 206 7.42 20.63 3.47
CA ARG A 206 8.03 19.88 4.58
C ARG A 206 7.85 18.36 4.48
N PHE A 207 6.96 17.90 3.60
CA PHE A 207 6.72 16.46 3.43
C PHE A 207 6.98 15.99 2.01
N TYR A 208 6.20 16.44 1.01
CA TYR A 208 6.22 15.87 -0.34
C TYR A 208 7.54 16.13 -1.08
N GLU A 209 8.02 17.36 -1.09
CA GLU A 209 9.30 17.67 -1.76
C GLU A 209 10.50 16.98 -1.09
N PRO A 210 10.64 16.99 0.25
CA PRO A 210 11.62 16.17 0.93
C PRO A 210 11.51 14.69 0.61
N TYR A 211 10.30 14.11 0.65
CA TYR A 211 10.07 12.71 0.29
C TYR A 211 10.55 12.40 -1.13
N MET A 212 10.15 13.22 -2.10
CA MET A 212 10.55 13.03 -3.51
C MET A 212 12.06 13.12 -3.71
N SER A 213 12.80 13.88 -2.88
CA SER A 213 14.26 13.96 -2.93
C SER A 213 14.95 12.65 -2.52
N THR A 214 14.28 11.79 -1.76
CA THR A 214 14.81 10.48 -1.33
C THR A 214 14.57 9.36 -2.33
N LEU A 215 13.74 9.60 -3.35
CA LEU A 215 13.38 8.60 -4.34
C LEU A 215 14.33 8.62 -5.54
N ASP A 216 14.29 7.52 -6.33
CA ASP A 216 14.99 7.48 -7.62
C ASP A 216 14.48 8.62 -8.52
N GLN A 217 15.41 9.38 -9.12
CA GLN A 217 15.10 10.49 -10.04
C GLN A 217 14.22 10.12 -11.23
N LYS A 218 14.06 8.84 -11.51
CA LYS A 218 13.12 8.34 -12.52
C LYS A 218 11.67 8.43 -12.08
N ILE A 219 11.42 8.56 -10.77
CA ILE A 219 10.07 8.72 -10.23
C ILE A 219 9.68 10.19 -10.42
N LYS A 220 8.64 10.40 -11.24
CA LYS A 220 8.17 11.75 -11.54
C LYS A 220 7.31 12.29 -10.41
N LYS A 221 7.52 13.56 -10.09
CA LYS A 221 6.65 14.32 -9.19
C LYS A 221 5.24 14.43 -9.80
N LEU A 222 4.24 14.37 -8.94
CA LEU A 222 2.88 14.76 -9.32
C LEU A 222 2.78 16.27 -9.53
N ALA A 223 1.89 16.70 -10.40
CA ALA A 223 1.59 18.10 -10.58
C ALA A 223 0.94 18.69 -9.31
N ARG A 224 1.18 19.97 -9.02
CA ARG A 224 0.67 20.64 -7.82
C ARG A 224 -0.85 20.55 -7.71
N ASP A 225 -1.57 20.77 -8.79
CA ASP A 225 -3.04 20.72 -8.82
C ASP A 225 -3.59 19.31 -8.51
N VAL A 226 -2.86 18.26 -8.91
CA VAL A 226 -3.22 16.87 -8.58
C VAL A 226 -2.99 16.61 -7.09
N LEU A 227 -1.89 17.09 -6.53
CA LEU A 227 -1.61 16.97 -5.10
C LEU A 227 -2.62 17.74 -4.25
N GLU A 228 -2.99 18.94 -4.68
CA GLU A 228 -3.98 19.79 -3.99
C GLU A 228 -5.37 19.14 -4.01
N LYS A 229 -5.79 18.60 -5.15
CA LYS A 229 -7.03 17.83 -5.26
C LYS A 229 -7.02 16.58 -4.37
N SER A 230 -5.88 15.91 -4.27
CA SER A 230 -5.71 14.75 -3.39
C SER A 230 -5.75 15.13 -1.91
N TRP A 231 -5.11 16.24 -1.55
CA TRP A 231 -5.12 16.77 -0.19
C TRP A 231 -6.54 17.17 0.25
N ASN A 232 -7.26 17.86 -0.63
CA ASN A 232 -8.63 18.34 -0.40
C ASN A 232 -9.69 17.28 -0.72
N TYR A 233 -9.30 16.06 -1.08
CA TYR A 233 -10.28 15.00 -1.34
C TYR A 233 -11.09 14.73 -0.05
N PRO A 234 -12.43 14.58 -0.14
CA PRO A 234 -13.27 14.39 1.04
C PRO A 234 -12.73 13.32 1.98
N HIS A 235 -12.69 13.63 3.26
CA HIS A 235 -12.18 12.76 4.33
C HIS A 235 -10.67 12.39 4.27
N SER A 236 -9.85 12.98 3.39
CA SER A 236 -8.40 12.71 3.35
C SER A 236 -7.75 12.87 4.73
N SER A 237 -8.08 13.94 5.45
CA SER A 237 -7.57 14.19 6.80
C SER A 237 -8.08 13.22 7.87
N SER A 238 -9.14 12.45 7.60
CA SER A 238 -9.62 11.39 8.51
C SER A 238 -8.78 10.14 8.36
N TYR A 239 -8.29 9.85 7.16
CA TYR A 239 -7.51 8.65 6.87
C TYR A 239 -6.01 8.88 6.96
N TYR A 240 -5.49 9.98 6.36
CA TYR A 240 -4.06 10.21 6.24
C TYR A 240 -3.50 11.14 7.31
N ARG A 241 -2.28 10.82 7.75
CA ARG A 241 -1.44 11.67 8.60
C ARG A 241 -0.04 11.73 8.01
N TYR A 242 0.54 12.92 8.04
CA TYR A 242 1.89 13.15 7.54
C TYR A 242 2.72 13.86 8.60
N TYR A 243 3.99 13.46 8.74
CA TYR A 243 4.89 13.96 9.77
C TYR A 243 6.26 14.26 9.18
N ALA A 244 6.93 15.26 9.74
CA ALA A 244 8.31 15.60 9.45
C ALA A 244 9.13 15.60 10.75
N ALA A 245 10.29 14.94 10.73
CA ALA A 245 11.30 15.09 11.77
C ALA A 245 12.15 16.30 11.46
N MET A 246 12.22 17.23 12.42
CA MET A 246 12.95 18.48 12.31
C MET A 246 14.23 18.44 13.15
N GLY A 247 15.31 18.94 12.59
CA GLY A 247 16.52 19.21 13.37
C GLY A 247 16.39 20.47 14.21
N PRO A 248 17.35 20.73 15.13
CA PRO A 248 17.36 21.95 15.96
C PRO A 248 17.49 23.24 15.11
N ASP A 249 18.02 23.13 13.90
CA ASP A 249 18.10 24.20 12.91
C ASP A 249 16.86 24.31 12.01
N ARG A 250 15.76 23.60 12.38
CA ARG A 250 14.47 23.53 11.69
C ARG A 250 14.53 22.97 10.26
N ARG A 251 15.59 22.27 9.90
CA ARG A 251 15.65 21.52 8.64
C ARG A 251 14.94 20.19 8.77
N VAL A 252 14.28 19.75 7.69
CA VAL A 252 13.67 18.44 7.61
C VAL A 252 14.78 17.38 7.54
N LEU A 253 14.75 16.43 8.46
CA LEU A 253 15.68 15.29 8.55
C LEU A 253 15.08 13.99 8.05
N GLY A 254 13.76 13.85 8.14
CA GLY A 254 13.02 12.70 7.66
C GLY A 254 11.54 12.99 7.59
N VAL A 255 10.82 12.17 6.83
CA VAL A 255 9.37 12.25 6.68
C VAL A 255 8.76 10.88 6.75
N LEU A 256 7.53 10.80 7.26
CA LEU A 256 6.77 9.56 7.36
C LEU A 256 5.28 9.86 7.33
N GLY A 257 4.56 9.13 6.48
CA GLY A 257 3.11 9.17 6.44
C GLY A 257 2.49 7.89 6.97
N MET A 258 1.26 7.96 7.41
CA MET A 258 0.43 6.80 7.70
C MET A 258 -1.00 7.02 7.24
N TYR A 259 -1.72 5.94 7.00
CA TYR A 259 -3.17 5.96 6.98
C TYR A 259 -3.72 5.10 8.11
N VAL A 260 -4.96 5.40 8.51
CA VAL A 260 -5.65 4.72 9.61
C VAL A 260 -6.97 4.17 9.09
N PHE A 261 -7.24 2.88 9.35
CA PHE A 261 -8.50 2.23 9.03
C PHE A 261 -8.71 1.00 9.91
N ALA A 262 -9.94 0.80 10.41
CA ALA A 262 -10.35 -0.38 11.17
C ALA A 262 -9.41 -0.72 12.35
N GLY A 263 -8.95 0.28 13.10
CA GLY A 263 -8.06 0.08 14.25
C GLY A 263 -6.60 -0.24 13.89
N VAL A 264 -6.25 -0.14 12.60
CA VAL A 264 -4.88 -0.35 12.10
C VAL A 264 -4.34 0.95 11.51
N ALA A 265 -3.14 1.34 11.93
CA ALA A 265 -2.35 2.36 11.25
C ALA A 265 -1.32 1.68 10.34
N THR A 266 -1.15 2.16 9.13
CA THR A 266 -0.21 1.59 8.16
C THR A 266 0.75 2.66 7.65
N GLU A 267 2.05 2.35 7.69
CA GLU A 267 3.10 3.22 7.15
C GLU A 267 2.97 3.42 5.64
N VAL A 268 3.12 4.68 5.20
CA VAL A 268 3.24 5.03 3.79
C VAL A 268 4.26 6.15 3.62
N MET A 269 4.88 6.26 2.44
CA MET A 269 5.71 7.41 2.06
C MET A 269 6.82 7.75 3.07
N SER A 270 7.67 6.79 3.40
CA SER A 270 8.83 7.00 4.30
C SER A 270 10.06 7.52 3.56
N GLY A 271 10.72 8.53 4.10
CA GLY A 271 11.94 9.10 3.54
C GLY A 271 12.91 9.64 4.60
N LEU A 272 14.21 9.31 4.48
CA LEU A 272 15.28 9.84 5.31
C LEU A 272 16.18 10.73 4.44
N MET A 273 16.40 11.96 4.87
CA MET A 273 17.24 12.91 4.14
C MET A 273 18.68 12.44 4.09
N THR A 274 19.38 12.73 2.97
CA THR A 274 20.76 12.30 2.73
C THR A 274 21.71 12.72 3.86
N GLU A 275 21.56 13.95 4.35
CA GLU A 275 22.37 14.45 5.46
C GLU A 275 22.13 13.65 6.75
N ALA A 276 20.86 13.38 7.08
CA ALA A 276 20.50 12.59 8.25
C ALA A 276 21.04 11.16 8.15
N PHE A 277 20.98 10.56 6.96
CA PHE A 277 21.56 9.25 6.69
C PHE A 277 23.07 9.22 6.88
N GLN A 278 23.80 10.18 6.29
CA GLN A 278 25.27 10.28 6.37
C GLN A 278 25.75 10.50 7.81
N LYS A 279 25.08 11.37 8.55
CA LYS A 279 25.38 11.68 9.96
C LYS A 279 24.83 10.64 10.95
N LYS A 280 24.13 9.60 10.47
CA LYS A 280 23.48 8.58 11.29
C LYS A 280 22.55 9.17 12.36
N LEU A 281 21.79 10.20 11.97
CA LEU A 281 20.81 10.83 12.84
C LEU A 281 19.56 9.94 12.94
N PRO A 282 19.04 9.69 14.15
CA PRO A 282 17.94 8.75 14.36
C PRO A 282 16.54 9.39 14.12
N ALA A 283 16.41 10.19 13.04
CA ALA A 283 15.18 10.89 12.71
C ALA A 283 14.00 9.94 12.41
N GLN A 284 14.28 8.85 11.69
CA GLN A 284 13.24 7.83 11.42
C GLN A 284 12.83 7.07 12.69
N ASP A 285 13.73 6.91 13.64
CA ASP A 285 13.41 6.27 14.91
C ASP A 285 12.43 7.13 15.72
N LEU A 286 12.67 8.43 15.79
CA LEU A 286 11.76 9.35 16.47
C LEU A 286 10.40 9.44 15.77
N LEU A 287 10.40 9.50 14.41
CA LEU A 287 9.16 9.49 13.62
C LEU A 287 8.29 8.26 13.91
N HIS A 288 8.88 7.06 13.89
CA HIS A 288 8.11 5.84 14.14
C HIS A 288 7.54 5.82 15.55
N TRP A 289 8.33 6.21 16.55
CA TRP A 289 7.84 6.25 17.94
C TRP A 289 6.65 7.22 18.08
N GLU A 290 6.79 8.44 17.60
CA GLU A 290 5.70 9.43 17.67
C GLU A 290 4.45 8.99 16.87
N MET A 291 4.64 8.31 15.74
CA MET A 291 3.51 7.78 14.99
C MET A 291 2.83 6.61 15.69
N PHE A 292 3.55 5.77 16.43
CA PHE A 292 2.93 4.74 17.26
C PHE A 292 2.05 5.38 18.34
N LEU A 293 2.54 6.43 19.00
CA LEU A 293 1.75 7.16 19.97
C LEU A 293 0.52 7.84 19.36
N ASP A 294 0.67 8.45 18.19
CA ASP A 294 -0.48 9.10 17.52
C ASP A 294 -1.50 8.06 17.02
N ALA A 295 -1.05 6.95 16.42
CA ALA A 295 -1.92 5.84 16.05
C ALA A 295 -2.71 5.31 17.24
N LYS A 296 -2.06 5.15 18.38
CA LYS A 296 -2.71 4.76 19.63
C LYS A 296 -3.77 5.76 20.08
N ARG A 297 -3.48 7.07 20.05
CA ARG A 297 -4.46 8.14 20.35
C ARG A 297 -5.66 8.12 19.40
N LEU A 298 -5.47 7.64 18.17
CA LEU A 298 -6.52 7.46 17.17
C LEU A 298 -7.30 6.14 17.35
N GLY A 299 -7.03 5.39 18.40
CA GLY A 299 -7.72 4.13 18.72
C GLY A 299 -7.19 2.92 17.94
N CYS A 300 -6.01 3.01 17.34
CA CYS A 300 -5.37 1.85 16.74
C CYS A 300 -4.71 0.97 17.78
N ASP A 301 -4.84 -0.33 17.64
CA ASP A 301 -4.14 -1.31 18.43
C ASP A 301 -3.01 -2.02 17.67
N THR A 302 -2.89 -1.74 16.38
CA THR A 302 -1.88 -2.33 15.50
C THR A 302 -1.26 -1.26 14.61
N PHE A 303 0.07 -1.30 14.46
CA PHE A 303 0.78 -0.52 13.47
C PHE A 303 1.47 -1.45 12.46
N ASP A 304 1.10 -1.33 11.20
CA ASP A 304 1.70 -2.05 10.08
C ASP A 304 2.86 -1.24 9.51
N LEU A 305 4.07 -1.76 9.64
CA LEU A 305 5.28 -1.14 9.08
C LEU A 305 5.39 -1.30 7.55
N ALA A 306 4.32 -1.75 6.90
CA ALA A 306 4.23 -1.98 5.46
C ALA A 306 5.24 -3.00 4.90
N GLY A 307 5.26 -3.13 3.56
CA GLY A 307 5.90 -4.23 2.86
C GLY A 307 7.41 -4.39 3.08
N VAL A 308 7.83 -5.63 3.23
CA VAL A 308 9.23 -6.06 3.25
C VAL A 308 9.42 -7.28 2.35
N ASN A 309 10.54 -7.32 1.61
CA ASN A 309 10.86 -8.49 0.81
C ASN A 309 11.19 -9.67 1.74
N PRO A 310 10.48 -10.83 1.67
CA PRO A 310 10.77 -12.01 2.49
C PRO A 310 12.17 -12.58 2.19
N ASN A 311 12.67 -12.40 0.96
CA ASN A 311 13.98 -12.88 0.51
C ASN A 311 14.84 -11.68 0.04
N PRO A 312 15.36 -10.83 0.98
CA PRO A 312 16.07 -9.61 0.61
C PRO A 312 17.41 -9.93 -0.06
N ALA A 313 17.52 -9.63 -1.36
CA ALA A 313 18.71 -9.92 -2.18
C ALA A 313 19.73 -8.77 -2.17
N THR A 314 19.33 -7.55 -1.83
CA THR A 314 20.18 -6.37 -1.85
C THR A 314 20.47 -5.85 -0.43
N THR A 315 21.62 -5.19 -0.25
CA THR A 315 21.96 -4.53 1.03
C THR A 315 20.89 -3.54 1.47
N LYS A 316 20.24 -2.84 0.52
CA LYS A 316 19.13 -1.93 0.80
C LYS A 316 17.93 -2.68 1.39
N GLU A 317 17.49 -3.77 0.77
CA GLU A 317 16.37 -4.59 1.26
C GLU A 317 16.66 -5.20 2.63
N GLN A 318 17.89 -5.71 2.84
CA GLN A 318 18.34 -6.22 4.12
C GLN A 318 18.33 -5.12 5.21
N GLY A 319 18.74 -3.89 4.84
CA GLY A 319 18.68 -2.72 5.71
C GLY A 319 17.25 -2.35 6.12
N ILE A 320 16.31 -2.35 5.16
CA ILE A 320 14.89 -2.11 5.40
C ILE A 320 14.31 -3.18 6.34
N ARG A 321 14.60 -4.46 6.09
CA ARG A 321 14.12 -5.55 6.94
C ARG A 321 14.60 -5.39 8.38
N ARG A 322 15.91 -5.20 8.60
CA ARG A 322 16.50 -4.98 9.94
C ARG A 322 15.94 -3.74 10.64
N PHE A 323 15.68 -2.66 9.88
CA PHE A 323 15.07 -1.46 10.44
C PHE A 323 13.65 -1.73 10.95
N LYS A 324 12.83 -2.51 10.22
CA LYS A 324 11.46 -2.84 10.63
C LYS A 324 11.43 -3.86 11.77
N GLU A 325 12.31 -4.83 11.73
CA GLU A 325 12.43 -5.88 12.75
C GLU A 325 12.70 -5.33 14.15
N LYS A 326 13.54 -4.27 14.28
CA LYS A 326 13.91 -3.68 15.58
C LYS A 326 12.76 -3.03 16.37
N TRP A 327 11.59 -2.89 15.75
CA TRP A 327 10.41 -2.34 16.43
C TRP A 327 9.63 -3.37 17.24
N GLY A 328 10.11 -4.61 17.31
CA GLY A 328 9.51 -5.68 18.11
C GLY A 328 8.18 -6.19 17.58
N GLY A 329 7.86 -5.86 16.33
CA GLY A 329 6.65 -6.31 15.67
C GLY A 329 6.70 -7.79 15.26
N GLN A 330 5.53 -8.42 15.18
CA GLN A 330 5.39 -9.76 14.63
C GLN A 330 5.58 -9.71 13.11
N TYR A 331 6.49 -10.55 12.59
CA TYR A 331 6.61 -10.74 11.15
C TYR A 331 5.43 -11.54 10.61
N LEU A 332 4.79 -11.04 9.57
CA LEU A 332 3.71 -11.70 8.85
C LEU A 332 4.05 -11.75 7.36
N GLU A 333 3.97 -12.93 6.77
CA GLU A 333 4.06 -13.12 5.33
C GLU A 333 2.66 -13.23 4.74
N TYR A 334 2.42 -12.60 3.59
CA TYR A 334 1.15 -12.61 2.90
C TYR A 334 1.32 -12.88 1.42
N ASP A 335 0.29 -13.45 0.83
CA ASP A 335 0.28 -13.84 -0.57
C ASP A 335 -0.25 -12.73 -1.47
N ARG A 336 0.36 -12.64 -2.63
CA ARG A 336 -0.13 -11.82 -3.75
C ARG A 336 -0.40 -12.74 -4.92
N TYR A 337 -1.46 -12.46 -5.66
CA TYR A 337 -1.86 -13.27 -6.79
C TYR A 337 -1.93 -12.41 -8.04
N ARG A 338 -1.39 -12.94 -9.14
CA ARG A 338 -1.38 -12.27 -10.43
C ARG A 338 -1.79 -13.23 -11.53
N LYS A 339 -2.67 -12.76 -12.43
CA LYS A 339 -3.10 -13.49 -13.62
C LYS A 339 -2.88 -12.64 -14.87
N GLY A 340 -2.44 -13.29 -15.97
CA GLY A 340 -2.28 -12.66 -17.27
C GLY A 340 -0.95 -11.97 -17.48
N GLY A 341 -0.81 -11.34 -18.61
CA GLY A 341 0.39 -11.04 -19.31
C GLY A 341 1.30 -10.00 -18.74
N GLN A 342 2.27 -10.37 -17.96
CA GLN A 342 3.61 -10.02 -18.41
C GLN A 342 3.96 -11.08 -19.49
N GLY A 343 3.13 -11.10 -20.54
CA GLY A 343 3.19 -12.05 -21.60
C GLY A 343 4.56 -12.06 -22.24
N ARG A 344 4.94 -13.19 -22.73
CA ARG A 344 6.05 -13.55 -23.65
C ARG A 344 7.03 -12.44 -24.08
N VAL A 345 6.59 -11.17 -24.19
CA VAL A 345 7.41 -10.01 -24.52
C VAL A 345 8.40 -9.64 -23.41
N PHE A 346 8.02 -9.73 -22.12
CA PHE A 346 8.99 -9.50 -21.02
C PHE A 346 9.95 -10.68 -20.86
N THR A 347 9.50 -11.89 -21.10
CA THR A 347 10.38 -13.08 -21.08
C THR A 347 11.38 -13.06 -22.24
N VAL A 348 11.03 -12.50 -23.38
CA VAL A 348 11.92 -12.36 -24.55
C VAL A 348 12.84 -11.13 -24.43
N LEU A 349 12.37 -10.03 -23.80
CA LEU A 349 13.18 -8.81 -23.65
C LEU A 349 14.00 -8.76 -22.35
N ALA A 350 13.69 -9.56 -21.33
CA ALA A 350 14.47 -9.63 -20.10
C ALA A 350 15.94 -10.04 -20.36
N PRO A 351 16.27 -11.01 -21.23
CA PRO A 351 17.64 -11.29 -21.63
C PRO A 351 18.33 -10.12 -22.31
N LEU A 352 17.62 -9.40 -23.20
CA LEU A 352 18.18 -8.24 -23.93
C LEU A 352 18.45 -7.05 -23.01
N VAL A 353 17.59 -6.81 -22.01
CA VAL A 353 17.80 -5.77 -20.99
C VAL A 353 18.95 -6.15 -20.05
N SER A 354 19.09 -7.44 -19.71
CA SER A 354 20.21 -7.94 -18.90
C SER A 354 21.54 -7.89 -19.68
N LEU A 355 21.53 -8.17 -20.98
CA LEU A 355 22.69 -8.05 -21.85
C LEU A 355 23.15 -6.59 -21.99
N LYS A 356 22.20 -5.64 -22.16
CA LYS A 356 22.51 -4.21 -22.20
C LYS A 356 23.05 -3.68 -20.87
N ARG A 357 22.64 -4.23 -19.73
CA ARG A 357 23.22 -3.92 -18.41
C ARG A 357 24.62 -4.50 -18.22
N LYS A 358 24.90 -5.72 -18.75
CA LYS A 358 26.23 -6.33 -18.71
C LYS A 358 27.23 -5.60 -19.62
N LEU A 359 26.80 -5.14 -20.79
CA LEU A 359 27.62 -4.35 -21.71
C LEU A 359 27.94 -2.93 -21.18
N LYS A 360 27.02 -2.29 -20.44
CA LYS A 360 27.26 -1.01 -19.78
C LYS A 360 28.15 -1.07 -18.52
N ARG A 361 28.45 -2.26 -18.01
CA ARG A 361 29.36 -2.48 -16.88
C ARG A 361 30.80 -2.87 -17.33
N ARG A 362 31.05 -2.95 -18.63
CA ARG A 362 32.36 -3.28 -19.23
C ARG A 362 33.02 -2.10 -19.97
N ASN A 363 32.35 -0.98 -20.02
CA ASN A 363 32.89 0.35 -20.39
C ASN A 363 32.71 1.25 -19.13
#